data_720e0941959b010dab0aa6d3aeef37fc
#
_entry.id   720e0941959b010dab0aa6d3aeef37fc
#
_cell.length_a   1.000
_cell.length_b   1.000
_cell.length_c   1.000
_cell.angle_alpha   90.00
_cell.angle_beta   90.00
_cell.angle_gamma   90.00
#
_symmetry.space_group_name_H-M   'P 1'
#
loop_
_entity.id
_entity.type
_entity.pdbx_description
1 polymer ?
#
loop_
_entity_poly.entity_id
_entity_poly.type
_entity_poly.pdbx_seq_one_letter_code
_entity_poly.pdbx_strand_id
1 'polypeptide(L)'
;MLLSLDWQSESRVVAVFDTYIAVLDPRTATETARYDFGGATLQSAAPGQRQTALLLNIRGGNSLVTLDNDLTPLAEIPARQAYGIKATDTAVYLLCPNAVECYGFDGVQNWVQDNFSARPIQVLKASELLVFTGSRAEVLTPPDNANNTNDS
;
A
#
# COMPACT_ATOMS: atom_id res chain seq x y z
N MET A 1 7.33 -3.72 -18.77
CA MET A 1 8.70 -3.98 -18.23
C MET A 1 8.58 -4.48 -16.79
N LEU A 2 9.40 -5.46 -16.37
CA LEU A 2 9.45 -5.91 -14.97
C LEU A 2 10.10 -4.83 -14.10
N LEU A 3 9.43 -4.44 -13.02
CA LEU A 3 9.88 -3.42 -12.06
C LEU A 3 10.44 -4.02 -10.77
N SER A 4 9.75 -5.04 -10.23
CA SER A 4 10.19 -5.74 -9.02
C SER A 4 9.69 -7.17 -8.95
N LEU A 5 10.41 -7.98 -8.16
CA LEU A 5 10.00 -9.32 -7.74
C LEU A 5 10.02 -9.36 -6.21
N ASP A 6 8.93 -9.84 -5.62
CA ASP A 6 8.80 -10.07 -4.19
C ASP A 6 8.57 -11.57 -3.94
N TRP A 7 9.59 -12.21 -3.33
CA TRP A 7 9.56 -13.63 -3.02
C TRP A 7 8.86 -13.86 -1.68
N GLN A 8 7.63 -14.34 -1.71
CA GLN A 8 6.79 -14.47 -0.51
C GLN A 8 6.83 -15.85 0.12
N SER A 9 6.98 -16.91 -0.70
CA SER A 9 7.10 -18.29 -0.24
C SER A 9 7.71 -19.18 -1.34
N GLU A 10 7.92 -20.46 -1.04
CA GLU A 10 8.40 -21.44 -2.02
C GLU A 10 7.46 -21.65 -3.23
N SER A 11 6.20 -21.29 -3.09
CA SER A 11 5.18 -21.43 -4.15
C SER A 11 4.60 -20.09 -4.62
N ARG A 12 5.12 -18.96 -4.15
CA ARG A 12 4.53 -17.66 -4.45
C ARG A 12 5.57 -16.57 -4.63
N VAL A 13 5.61 -16.00 -5.81
CA VAL A 13 6.34 -14.79 -6.15
C VAL A 13 5.37 -13.77 -6.72
N VAL A 14 5.43 -12.54 -6.23
CA VAL A 14 4.70 -11.42 -6.81
C VAL A 14 5.62 -10.66 -7.74
N ALA A 15 5.24 -10.57 -9.00
CA ALA A 15 5.97 -9.84 -10.03
C ALA A 15 5.20 -8.56 -10.38
N VAL A 16 5.84 -7.41 -10.20
CA VAL A 16 5.26 -6.10 -10.54
C VAL A 16 5.85 -5.64 -11.86
N PHE A 17 4.99 -5.38 -12.81
CA PHE A 17 5.33 -4.82 -14.13
C PHE A 17 4.80 -3.39 -14.24
N ASP A 18 5.17 -2.70 -15.28
CA ASP A 18 4.72 -1.32 -15.55
C ASP A 18 3.23 -1.23 -15.93
N THR A 19 2.62 -2.33 -16.39
CA THR A 19 1.23 -2.37 -16.87
C THR A 19 0.33 -3.33 -16.10
N TYR A 20 0.90 -4.21 -15.29
CA TYR A 20 0.16 -5.19 -14.49
C TYR A 20 0.99 -5.71 -13.32
N ILE A 21 0.34 -6.42 -12.41
CA ILE A 21 0.95 -7.24 -11.36
C ILE A 21 0.49 -8.68 -11.54
N ALA A 22 1.38 -9.64 -11.26
CA ALA A 22 1.08 -11.07 -11.38
C ALA A 22 1.61 -11.86 -10.18
N VAL A 23 0.91 -12.94 -9.87
CA VAL A 23 1.40 -13.99 -8.96
C VAL A 23 1.90 -15.15 -9.80
N LEU A 24 3.10 -15.60 -9.48
CA LEU A 24 3.78 -16.70 -10.15
C LEU A 24 4.03 -17.85 -9.17
N ASP A 25 3.82 -19.09 -9.59
CA ASP A 25 4.38 -20.27 -8.92
C ASP A 25 5.79 -20.53 -9.48
N PRO A 26 6.83 -20.28 -8.70
CA PRO A 26 8.21 -20.44 -9.20
C PRO A 26 8.60 -21.90 -9.47
N ARG A 27 7.90 -22.88 -8.90
CA ARG A 27 8.17 -24.32 -9.12
C ARG A 27 7.70 -24.79 -10.47
N THR A 28 6.62 -24.20 -10.99
CA THR A 28 6.02 -24.56 -12.28
C THR A 28 6.25 -23.50 -13.35
N ALA A 29 6.78 -22.34 -12.96
CA ALA A 29 6.94 -21.15 -13.80
C ALA A 29 5.59 -20.70 -14.42
N THR A 30 4.47 -20.91 -13.72
CA THR A 30 3.14 -20.54 -14.20
C THR A 30 2.62 -19.28 -13.49
N GLU A 31 1.91 -18.45 -14.24
CA GLU A 31 1.13 -17.35 -13.70
C GLU A 31 -0.17 -17.91 -13.12
N THR A 32 -0.45 -17.60 -11.84
CA THR A 32 -1.64 -18.08 -11.12
C THR A 32 -2.69 -17.00 -10.92
N ALA A 33 -2.28 -15.73 -10.92
CA ALA A 33 -3.18 -14.58 -10.84
C ALA A 33 -2.57 -13.37 -11.53
N ARG A 34 -3.42 -12.45 -12.00
CA ARG A 34 -3.03 -11.20 -12.65
C ARG A 34 -4.05 -10.09 -12.37
N TYR A 35 -3.53 -8.87 -12.20
CA TYR A 35 -4.32 -7.65 -12.22
C TYR A 35 -3.71 -6.66 -13.20
N ASP A 36 -4.43 -6.33 -14.27
CA ASP A 36 -4.04 -5.34 -15.28
C ASP A 36 -4.43 -3.93 -14.84
N PHE A 37 -3.53 -2.96 -15.02
CA PHE A 37 -3.79 -1.57 -14.58
C PHE A 37 -4.73 -0.79 -15.50
N GLY A 38 -5.20 -1.39 -16.60
CA GLY A 38 -6.20 -0.79 -17.48
C GLY A 38 -5.76 0.52 -18.14
N GLY A 39 -4.46 0.68 -18.39
CA GLY A 39 -3.87 1.91 -18.93
C GLY A 39 -3.50 2.96 -17.88
N ALA A 40 -3.70 2.69 -16.60
CA ALA A 40 -3.16 3.51 -15.53
C ALA A 40 -1.63 3.35 -15.42
N THR A 41 -0.97 4.35 -14.84
CA THR A 41 0.47 4.31 -14.58
C THR A 41 0.73 3.97 -13.13
N LEU A 42 1.56 2.96 -12.88
CA LEU A 42 1.97 2.60 -11.52
C LEU A 42 2.87 3.69 -10.92
N GLN A 43 2.50 4.21 -9.76
CA GLN A 43 3.30 5.16 -8.98
C GLN A 43 4.06 4.45 -7.84
N SER A 44 3.40 3.50 -7.17
CA SER A 44 3.98 2.73 -6.07
C SER A 44 3.23 1.42 -5.91
N ALA A 45 3.95 0.38 -5.48
CA ALA A 45 3.37 -0.92 -5.13
C ALA A 45 3.88 -1.37 -3.77
N ALA A 46 3.02 -1.99 -3.00
CA ALA A 46 3.33 -2.63 -1.73
C ALA A 46 2.71 -4.04 -1.72
N PRO A 47 3.37 -5.02 -2.37
CA PRO A 47 2.93 -6.40 -2.34
C PRO A 47 3.13 -6.99 -0.93
N GLY A 48 2.11 -7.61 -0.40
CA GLY A 48 2.12 -8.32 0.88
C GLY A 48 1.77 -9.79 0.73
N GLN A 49 1.94 -10.57 1.79
CA GLN A 49 1.69 -12.02 1.75
C GLN A 49 0.21 -12.38 1.52
N ARG A 50 -0.70 -11.55 2.00
CA ARG A 50 -2.15 -11.79 1.92
C ARG A 50 -2.88 -10.80 1.05
N GLN A 51 -2.36 -9.59 0.97
CA GLN A 51 -3.01 -8.47 0.27
C GLN A 51 -1.94 -7.60 -0.37
N THR A 52 -2.31 -6.90 -1.41
CA THR A 52 -1.43 -6.00 -2.15
C THR A 52 -2.08 -4.63 -2.24
N ALA A 53 -1.28 -3.58 -2.06
CA ALA A 53 -1.70 -2.22 -2.32
C ALA A 53 -0.96 -1.64 -3.52
N LEU A 54 -1.66 -0.92 -4.37
CA LEU A 54 -1.15 -0.23 -5.55
C LEU A 54 -1.57 1.23 -5.52
N LEU A 55 -0.65 2.13 -5.77
CA LEU A 55 -0.97 3.52 -6.08
C LEU A 55 -0.87 3.70 -7.59
N LEU A 56 -2.01 3.90 -8.23
CA LEU A 56 -2.15 4.02 -9.68
C LEU A 56 -2.52 5.45 -10.05
N ASN A 57 -1.88 6.02 -11.07
CA ASN A 57 -2.34 7.27 -11.68
C ASN A 57 -3.32 6.96 -12.81
N ILE A 58 -4.56 7.38 -12.61
CA ILE A 58 -5.68 7.18 -13.52
C ILE A 58 -6.11 8.55 -14.03
N ARG A 59 -5.90 8.83 -15.31
CA ARG A 59 -6.31 10.07 -15.96
C ARG A 59 -5.87 11.36 -15.23
N GLY A 60 -4.63 11.34 -14.67
CA GLY A 60 -4.06 12.50 -13.97
C GLY A 60 -4.44 12.65 -12.51
N GLY A 61 -5.11 11.67 -11.91
CA GLY A 61 -5.34 11.56 -10.48
C GLY A 61 -4.83 10.23 -9.93
N ASN A 62 -4.31 10.22 -8.70
CA ASN A 62 -3.89 8.99 -8.06
C ASN A 62 -5.07 8.31 -7.37
N SER A 63 -5.13 6.98 -7.47
CA SER A 63 -6.05 6.10 -6.75
C SER A 63 -5.26 5.03 -6.00
N LEU A 64 -5.64 4.74 -4.77
CA LEU A 64 -5.21 3.56 -4.05
C LEU A 64 -6.12 2.40 -4.47
N VAL A 65 -5.52 1.33 -4.97
CA VAL A 65 -6.22 0.07 -5.26
C VAL A 65 -5.66 -0.99 -4.33
N THR A 66 -6.55 -1.67 -3.61
CA THR A 66 -6.20 -2.80 -2.75
C THR A 66 -6.69 -4.10 -3.38
N LEU A 67 -5.87 -5.12 -3.29
CA LEU A 67 -6.12 -6.43 -3.89
C LEU A 67 -5.98 -7.52 -2.83
N ASP A 68 -6.76 -8.59 -2.96
CA ASP A 68 -6.61 -9.79 -2.16
C ASP A 68 -5.41 -10.65 -2.61
N ASN A 69 -5.32 -11.85 -2.04
CA ASN A 69 -4.24 -12.80 -2.34
C ASN A 69 -4.24 -13.27 -3.80
N ASP A 70 -5.40 -13.30 -4.45
CA ASP A 70 -5.58 -13.71 -5.85
C ASP A 70 -5.63 -12.52 -6.81
N LEU A 71 -5.18 -11.36 -6.33
CA LEU A 71 -5.18 -10.08 -7.05
C LEU A 71 -6.58 -9.60 -7.49
N THR A 72 -7.62 -10.04 -6.76
CA THR A 72 -8.98 -9.51 -6.94
C THR A 72 -9.11 -8.16 -6.22
N PRO A 73 -9.67 -7.12 -6.86
CA PRO A 73 -9.88 -5.83 -6.22
C PRO A 73 -10.77 -5.93 -4.97
N LEU A 74 -10.29 -5.36 -3.85
CA LEU A 74 -11.04 -5.21 -2.61
C LEU A 74 -11.64 -3.82 -2.49
N ALA A 75 -10.84 -2.77 -2.79
CA ALA A 75 -11.27 -1.39 -2.76
C ALA A 75 -10.48 -0.53 -3.76
N GLU A 76 -11.10 0.56 -4.18
CA GLU A 76 -10.46 1.65 -4.93
C GLU A 76 -10.85 2.98 -4.29
N ILE A 77 -9.83 3.78 -3.90
CA ILE A 77 -10.01 5.02 -3.15
C ILE A 77 -9.26 6.14 -3.86
N PRO A 78 -9.90 7.31 -4.09
CA PRO A 78 -9.18 8.48 -4.59
C PRO A 78 -8.05 8.89 -3.65
N ALA A 79 -6.82 8.95 -4.16
CA ALA A 79 -5.60 9.27 -3.41
C ALA A 79 -4.82 10.41 -4.07
N ARG A 80 -5.53 11.49 -4.45
CA ARG A 80 -5.05 12.54 -5.37
C ARG A 80 -3.74 13.20 -4.96
N GLN A 81 -3.48 13.32 -3.65
CA GLN A 81 -2.28 13.98 -3.12
C GLN A 81 -1.18 12.99 -2.75
N ALA A 82 -1.45 11.69 -2.75
CA ALA A 82 -0.46 10.70 -2.39
C ALA A 82 0.64 10.59 -3.45
N TYR A 83 1.89 10.54 -2.99
CA TYR A 83 3.06 10.31 -3.84
C TYR A 83 3.68 8.93 -3.66
N GLY A 84 3.21 8.16 -2.68
CA GLY A 84 3.67 6.81 -2.40
C GLY A 84 2.81 6.11 -1.38
N ILE A 85 3.05 4.83 -1.23
CA ILE A 85 2.39 3.98 -0.23
C ILE A 85 3.39 3.14 0.54
N LYS A 86 3.00 2.75 1.75
CA LYS A 86 3.56 1.66 2.53
C LYS A 86 2.44 0.78 3.00
N ALA A 87 2.71 -0.51 3.20
CA ALA A 87 1.69 -1.42 3.72
C ALA A 87 2.28 -2.38 4.75
N THR A 88 1.41 -2.85 5.64
CA THR A 88 1.59 -3.99 6.53
C THR A 88 0.63 -5.10 6.11
N ASP A 89 0.51 -6.15 6.90
CA ASP A 89 -0.48 -7.21 6.63
C ASP A 89 -1.94 -6.77 6.84
N THR A 90 -2.17 -5.63 7.51
CA THR A 90 -3.51 -5.19 7.91
C THR A 90 -3.87 -3.77 7.51
N ALA A 91 -2.90 -2.96 7.10
CA ALA A 91 -3.12 -1.55 6.82
C ALA A 91 -2.24 -1.03 5.68
N VAL A 92 -2.75 -0.01 4.99
CA VAL A 92 -2.05 0.76 3.96
C VAL A 92 -1.89 2.20 4.42
N TYR A 93 -0.69 2.73 4.27
CA TYR A 93 -0.36 4.13 4.57
C TYR A 93 -0.16 4.89 3.28
N LEU A 94 -0.98 5.89 3.04
CA LEU A 94 -0.80 6.86 1.96
C LEU A 94 0.13 7.97 2.43
N LEU A 95 1.17 8.20 1.66
CA LEU A 95 2.17 9.24 1.91
C LEU A 95 1.82 10.46 1.10
N CYS A 96 1.32 11.50 1.79
CA CYS A 96 0.97 12.78 1.20
C CYS A 96 2.00 13.85 1.56
N PRO A 97 2.07 15.00 0.86
CA PRO A 97 3.05 16.06 1.12
C PRO A 97 3.03 16.59 2.56
N ASN A 98 1.84 16.67 3.16
CA ASN A 98 1.62 17.24 4.50
C ASN A 98 0.82 16.32 5.43
N ALA A 99 0.62 15.04 5.05
CA ALA A 99 -0.16 14.10 5.85
C ALA A 99 0.29 12.66 5.62
N VAL A 100 0.01 11.81 6.59
CA VAL A 100 -0.03 10.35 6.43
C VAL A 100 -1.45 9.91 6.73
N GLU A 101 -2.03 9.18 5.80
CA GLU A 101 -3.37 8.63 5.93
C GLU A 101 -3.28 7.11 6.04
N CYS A 102 -4.02 6.51 6.97
CA CYS A 102 -4.04 5.06 7.18
C CYS A 102 -5.40 4.50 6.79
N TYR A 103 -5.38 3.45 5.96
CA TYR A 103 -6.56 2.73 5.50
C TYR A 103 -6.46 1.25 5.81
N GLY A 104 -7.60 0.60 6.05
CA GLY A 104 -7.72 -0.84 5.91
C GLY A 104 -7.66 -1.26 4.43
N PHE A 105 -7.42 -2.54 4.16
CA PHE A 105 -7.49 -3.05 2.78
C PHE A 105 -8.93 -3.08 2.23
N ASP A 106 -9.94 -2.95 3.08
CA ASP A 106 -11.35 -2.75 2.72
C ASP A 106 -11.68 -1.32 2.26
N GLY A 107 -10.69 -0.42 2.30
CA GLY A 107 -10.86 0.97 1.91
C GLY A 107 -11.37 1.90 3.00
N VAL A 108 -11.55 1.39 4.21
CA VAL A 108 -11.98 2.22 5.35
C VAL A 108 -10.79 3.00 5.88
N GLN A 109 -10.95 4.32 6.01
CA GLN A 109 -9.94 5.19 6.61
C GLN A 109 -9.92 4.98 8.13
N ASN A 110 -8.78 4.55 8.67
CA ASN A 110 -8.61 4.31 10.09
C ASN A 110 -8.22 5.59 10.84
N TRP A 111 -7.28 6.36 10.28
CA TRP A 111 -6.83 7.63 10.85
C TRP A 111 -6.06 8.48 9.82
N VAL A 112 -5.90 9.75 10.16
CA VAL A 112 -5.06 10.72 9.43
C VAL A 112 -4.18 11.45 10.42
N GLN A 113 -2.91 11.64 10.08
CA GLN A 113 -2.00 12.53 10.77
C GLN A 113 -1.68 13.70 9.84
N ASP A 114 -2.31 14.84 10.11
CA ASP A 114 -2.06 16.10 9.39
C ASP A 114 -0.80 16.82 9.88
N ASN A 115 -0.37 17.81 9.10
CA ASN A 115 0.79 18.65 9.37
C ASN A 115 2.10 17.86 9.53
N PHE A 116 2.21 16.79 8.77
CA PHE A 116 3.30 15.84 8.83
C PHE A 116 4.14 15.92 7.56
N SER A 117 5.38 16.40 7.68
CA SER A 117 6.33 16.55 6.57
C SER A 117 7.57 15.67 6.75
N ALA A 118 7.40 14.38 6.89
CA ALA A 118 8.53 13.47 7.07
C ALA A 118 8.87 12.71 5.79
N ARG A 119 10.16 12.53 5.54
CA ARG A 119 10.68 11.70 4.45
C ARG A 119 12.08 11.21 4.80
N PRO A 120 12.46 9.96 4.52
CA PRO A 120 11.64 8.83 4.10
C PRO A 120 10.85 8.22 5.27
N ILE A 121 9.89 7.35 4.95
CA ILE A 121 9.08 6.62 5.92
C ILE A 121 9.32 5.12 5.74
N GLN A 122 9.47 4.42 6.86
CA GLN A 122 9.59 2.96 6.91
C GLN A 122 8.56 2.40 7.90
N VAL A 123 7.88 1.35 7.52
CA VAL A 123 7.00 0.60 8.44
C VAL A 123 7.87 -0.25 9.36
N LEU A 124 7.68 -0.12 10.68
CA LEU A 124 8.36 -0.93 11.68
C LEU A 124 7.53 -2.14 12.11
N LYS A 125 6.24 -1.90 12.40
CA LYS A 125 5.26 -2.91 12.82
C LYS A 125 3.89 -2.55 12.25
N ALA A 126 2.87 -3.35 12.55
CA ALA A 126 1.53 -3.21 12.03
C ALA A 126 0.91 -1.80 12.18
N SER A 127 1.33 -1.01 13.16
CA SER A 127 0.80 0.32 13.44
C SER A 127 1.86 1.40 13.69
N GLU A 128 3.14 1.08 13.52
CA GLU A 128 4.22 2.02 13.80
C GLU A 128 4.99 2.35 12.51
N LEU A 129 5.20 3.63 12.26
CA LEU A 129 6.01 4.13 11.15
C LEU A 129 7.27 4.78 11.70
N LEU A 130 8.43 4.40 11.20
CA LEU A 130 9.66 5.13 11.38
C LEU A 130 9.71 6.26 10.36
N VAL A 131 9.82 7.48 10.83
CA VAL A 131 9.83 8.67 10.00
C VAL A 131 11.11 9.46 10.23
N PHE A 132 11.62 10.08 9.18
CA PHE A 132 12.81 10.91 9.25
C PHE A 132 12.45 12.37 9.00
N THR A 133 12.64 13.23 10.00
CA THR A 133 12.44 14.67 9.92
C THR A 133 13.80 15.38 9.98
N GLY A 134 14.33 15.73 8.81
CA GLY A 134 15.67 16.33 8.75
C GLY A 134 16.74 15.37 9.26
N SER A 135 17.33 15.65 10.43
CA SER A 135 18.38 14.84 11.06
C SER A 135 17.89 13.90 12.16
N ARG A 136 16.58 13.81 12.38
CA ARG A 136 15.99 12.99 13.43
C ARG A 136 15.18 11.85 12.85
N ALA A 137 15.19 10.72 13.58
CA ALA A 137 14.29 9.61 13.36
C ALA A 137 13.27 9.57 14.50
N GLU A 138 12.01 9.48 14.17
CA GLU A 138 10.90 9.45 15.13
C GLU A 138 9.97 8.28 14.82
N VAL A 139 9.34 7.71 15.84
CA VAL A 139 8.30 6.69 15.65
C VAL A 139 6.95 7.39 15.72
N LEU A 140 6.20 7.33 14.62
CA LEU A 140 4.84 7.77 14.57
C LEU A 140 3.93 6.62 14.97
N THR A 141 3.16 6.81 16.04
CA THR A 141 2.10 5.89 16.46
C THR A 141 0.74 6.46 16.04
N PRO A 142 -0.26 5.61 15.77
CA PRO A 142 -1.62 6.07 15.50
C PRO A 142 -2.12 7.01 16.62
N PRO A 143 -2.89 8.05 16.30
CA PRO A 143 -3.52 8.87 17.33
C PRO A 143 -4.47 8.02 18.20
N ASP A 144 -4.52 8.29 19.49
CA ASP A 144 -5.27 7.53 20.51
C ASP A 144 -6.80 7.44 20.27
N ASN A 145 -7.33 8.12 19.25
CA ASN A 145 -8.76 8.18 18.96
C ASN A 145 -9.29 7.04 18.08
N ALA A 146 -8.53 6.00 17.79
CA ALA A 146 -8.97 4.88 16.94
C ALA A 146 -9.93 3.90 17.65
N ASN A 147 -10.24 4.07 18.94
CA ASN A 147 -11.10 3.15 19.69
C ASN A 147 -12.03 3.89 20.67
N ASN A 148 -12.99 4.70 20.18
CA ASN A 148 -14.13 5.08 21.03
C ASN A 148 -15.35 5.47 20.18
N THR A 149 -15.95 4.48 19.50
CA THR A 149 -17.37 4.52 19.15
C THR A 149 -17.92 3.11 19.30
N ASN A 150 -18.14 2.69 20.54
CA ASN A 150 -19.17 1.73 20.88
C ASN A 150 -19.27 1.70 22.41
N ASP A 151 -20.17 2.56 22.95
CA ASP A 151 -21.01 2.25 24.10
C ASP A 151 -22.02 3.40 24.25
N SER A 152 -23.20 3.19 23.69
CA SER A 152 -24.48 3.68 24.21
C SER A 152 -25.62 2.99 23.45
#